data_4585dab730fca7a392319dc4d7f0db4b
#
_entry.id   4585dab730fca7a392319dc4d7f0db4b
#
_cell.length_a   1.000
_cell.length_b   1.000
_cell.length_c   1.000
_cell.angle_alpha   90.00
_cell.angle_beta   90.00
_cell.angle_gamma   90.00
#
_symmetry.space_group_name_H-M   'P 1'
#
loop_
_entity.id
_entity.type
_entity.pdbx_description
1 polymer ?
#
loop_
_entity_poly.entity_id
_entity_poly.type
_entity_poly.pdbx_seq_one_letter_code
_entity_poly.pdbx_strand_id
1 'polypeptide(L)'
;LELCMDVLNQLEVPVNMETLDAVGYKAVHGGSVSGSRLIDEALLAEMEKMVPLAPAHNPVYLAMMKSVRAKYPKLTQIACFETAFHQTMPLERAVYGIPYEWVEQYGIRRYGFHGSSHSYIAWKMSQESPQARRVISIHLGGSSSLCAIRDGKSIASSMGATPQSGIFHNNRVGDLDVFCLPVLAEQLGGLEKALKALSSQGGFLGLSGISNDMRDVDRAAKEGDRRAELAIAAFADEIVGYIGMFTAYLGGTDAIVFTGGIGLNDAAFRQR
;
A
#
# COMPACT_ATOMS: atom_id res chain seq x y z
N LEU A 1 12.76 -7.12 18.85
CA LEU A 1 12.16 -6.38 19.96
C LEU A 1 13.21 -5.85 20.93
N GLU A 2 14.14 -6.69 21.41
CA GLU A 2 15.21 -6.29 22.35
C GLU A 2 16.06 -5.14 21.78
N LEU A 3 16.52 -5.24 20.53
CA LEU A 3 17.26 -4.17 19.87
C LEU A 3 16.45 -2.84 19.80
N CYS A 4 15.13 -2.92 19.54
CA CYS A 4 14.29 -1.73 19.56
C CYS A 4 14.21 -1.11 20.96
N MET A 5 14.13 -1.95 22.00
CA MET A 5 14.12 -1.49 23.38
C MET A 5 15.45 -0.86 23.78
N ASP A 6 16.56 -1.45 23.35
CA ASP A 6 17.90 -0.90 23.62
C ASP A 6 18.07 0.50 22.98
N VAL A 7 17.59 0.67 21.75
CA VAL A 7 17.60 1.98 21.07
C VAL A 7 16.68 2.98 21.79
N LEU A 8 15.47 2.57 22.18
CA LEU A 8 14.54 3.44 22.90
C LEU A 8 15.08 3.83 24.29
N ASN A 9 15.76 2.92 24.98
CA ASN A 9 16.36 3.21 26.27
C ASN A 9 17.58 4.16 26.21
N GLN A 10 18.14 4.39 25.01
CA GLN A 10 19.16 5.43 24.78
C GLN A 10 18.54 6.84 24.61
N LEU A 11 17.23 6.93 24.44
CA LEU A 11 16.51 8.19 24.44
C LEU A 11 16.31 8.69 25.87
N GLU A 12 16.08 9.98 26.03
CA GLU A 12 15.84 10.61 27.36
C GLU A 12 14.57 10.10 28.06
N VAL A 13 13.68 9.41 27.34
CA VAL A 13 12.49 8.79 27.87
C VAL A 13 12.64 7.27 27.83
N PRO A 14 13.06 6.63 28.93
CA PRO A 14 13.22 5.19 28.96
C PRO A 14 11.86 4.49 28.80
N VAL A 15 11.81 3.55 27.86
CA VAL A 15 10.63 2.74 27.60
C VAL A 15 10.79 1.38 28.27
N ASN A 16 9.86 1.03 29.15
CA ASN A 16 9.81 -0.28 29.79
C ASN A 16 8.54 -1.00 29.35
N MET A 17 8.67 -2.21 28.79
CA MET A 17 7.55 -3.04 28.34
C MET A 17 6.55 -3.39 29.45
N GLU A 18 7.00 -3.39 30.70
CA GLU A 18 6.12 -3.66 31.85
C GLU A 18 5.27 -2.44 32.24
N THR A 19 5.68 -1.24 31.85
CA THR A 19 4.98 0.03 32.14
C THR A 19 4.26 0.60 30.95
N LEU A 20 4.35 -0.04 29.76
CA LEU A 20 3.59 0.35 28.58
C LEU A 20 2.11 0.02 28.75
N ASP A 21 1.24 0.96 28.43
CA ASP A 21 -0.22 0.72 28.40
C ASP A 21 -0.62 -0.15 27.21
N ALA A 22 -0.03 0.08 26.04
CA ALA A 22 -0.34 -0.67 24.83
C ALA A 22 0.77 -0.60 23.77
N VAL A 23 0.75 -1.56 22.85
CA VAL A 23 1.54 -1.56 21.61
C VAL A 23 0.60 -1.54 20.42
N GLY A 24 0.79 -0.54 19.54
CA GLY A 24 0.08 -0.43 18.26
C GLY A 24 0.91 -0.98 17.11
N TYR A 25 0.29 -1.80 16.26
CA TYR A 25 0.89 -2.32 15.03
C TYR A 25 0.19 -1.70 13.81
N LYS A 26 0.96 -1.16 12.89
CA LYS A 26 0.48 -0.81 11.57
C LYS A 26 0.35 -2.09 10.74
N ALA A 27 -0.78 -2.79 10.85
CA ALA A 27 -1.00 -4.06 10.17
C ALA A 27 -1.45 -3.86 8.72
N VAL A 28 -1.09 -4.79 7.83
CA VAL A 28 -1.36 -4.62 6.40
C VAL A 28 -2.71 -5.18 6.02
N HIS A 29 -2.98 -6.46 6.28
CA HIS A 29 -4.17 -7.13 5.79
C HIS A 29 -4.87 -7.96 6.87
N GLY A 30 -6.10 -7.62 7.18
CA GLY A 30 -6.95 -8.31 8.16
C GLY A 30 -8.12 -9.08 7.53
N GLY A 31 -8.17 -9.21 6.20
CA GLY A 31 -9.30 -9.83 5.53
C GLY A 31 -10.59 -9.06 5.75
N SER A 32 -11.60 -9.73 6.31
CA SER A 32 -12.87 -9.13 6.68
C SER A 32 -12.77 -8.19 7.88
N VAL A 33 -11.69 -8.31 8.67
CA VAL A 33 -11.44 -7.45 9.84
C VAL A 33 -10.68 -6.20 9.43
N SER A 34 -11.15 -5.06 9.88
CA SER A 34 -10.56 -3.77 9.56
C SER A 34 -10.72 -2.76 10.71
N GLY A 35 -10.10 -1.59 10.57
CA GLY A 35 -10.04 -0.58 11.62
C GLY A 35 -8.93 -0.85 12.62
N SER A 36 -9.10 -0.35 13.84
CA SER A 36 -8.24 -0.66 14.98
C SER A 36 -8.90 -1.77 15.80
N ARG A 37 -8.18 -2.85 16.08
CA ARG A 37 -8.68 -4.04 16.78
C ARG A 37 -7.70 -4.51 17.85
N LEU A 38 -8.24 -4.93 18.99
CA LEU A 38 -7.46 -5.68 19.96
C LEU A 38 -6.99 -6.99 19.33
N ILE A 39 -5.74 -7.35 19.59
CA ILE A 39 -5.15 -8.58 19.07
C ILE A 39 -5.53 -9.74 20.01
N ASP A 40 -6.37 -10.62 19.49
CA ASP A 40 -6.76 -11.89 20.09
C ASP A 40 -6.49 -13.05 19.13
N GLU A 41 -6.79 -14.29 19.55
CA GLU A 41 -6.57 -15.47 18.71
C GLU A 41 -7.44 -15.45 17.44
N ALA A 42 -8.65 -14.89 17.51
CA ALA A 42 -9.54 -14.81 16.35
C ALA A 42 -8.96 -13.86 15.29
N LEU A 43 -8.43 -12.71 15.71
CA LEU A 43 -7.77 -11.77 14.79
C LEU A 43 -6.51 -12.36 14.16
N LEU A 44 -5.68 -13.04 14.95
CA LEU A 44 -4.48 -13.70 14.44
C LEU A 44 -4.83 -14.76 13.39
N ALA A 45 -5.89 -15.56 13.64
CA ALA A 45 -6.38 -16.55 12.67
C ALA A 45 -6.89 -15.90 11.37
N GLU A 46 -7.62 -14.79 11.45
CA GLU A 46 -8.03 -14.03 10.25
C GLU A 46 -6.84 -13.48 9.47
N MET A 47 -5.84 -12.93 10.15
CA MET A 47 -4.61 -12.45 9.50
C MET A 47 -3.82 -13.60 8.85
N GLU A 48 -3.84 -14.81 9.42
CA GLU A 48 -3.20 -16.00 8.85
C GLU A 48 -3.83 -16.39 7.51
N LYS A 49 -5.17 -16.35 7.40
CA LYS A 49 -5.88 -16.60 6.13
C LYS A 49 -5.45 -15.64 5.02
N MET A 50 -5.00 -14.43 5.38
CA MET A 50 -4.58 -13.40 4.44
C MET A 50 -3.10 -13.48 4.05
N VAL A 51 -2.34 -14.42 4.57
CA VAL A 51 -0.92 -14.60 4.20
C VAL A 51 -0.73 -14.76 2.68
N PRO A 52 -1.56 -15.51 1.93
CA PRO A 52 -1.42 -15.61 0.47
C PRO A 52 -1.57 -14.25 -0.26
N LEU A 53 -2.37 -13.32 0.27
CA LEU A 53 -2.59 -11.98 -0.30
C LEU A 53 -1.58 -10.94 0.21
N ALA A 54 -0.91 -11.20 1.33
CA ALA A 54 0.09 -10.32 1.92
C ALA A 54 1.36 -11.09 2.37
N PRO A 55 1.99 -11.89 1.48
CA PRO A 55 3.06 -12.81 1.87
C PRO A 55 4.33 -12.12 2.37
N ALA A 56 4.59 -10.90 1.93
CA ALA A 56 5.74 -10.10 2.36
C ALA A 56 5.51 -9.38 3.71
N HIS A 57 4.28 -9.33 4.21
CA HIS A 57 3.91 -8.50 5.36
C HIS A 57 3.33 -9.31 6.51
N ASN A 58 2.20 -10.02 6.27
CA ASN A 58 1.46 -10.70 7.35
C ASN A 58 2.31 -11.70 8.16
N PRO A 59 3.17 -12.53 7.56
CA PRO A 59 3.99 -13.46 8.34
C PRO A 59 4.86 -12.78 9.39
N VAL A 60 5.48 -11.64 9.03
CA VAL A 60 6.35 -10.87 9.92
C VAL A 60 5.54 -10.24 11.06
N TYR A 61 4.38 -9.66 10.76
CA TYR A 61 3.49 -9.11 11.78
C TYR A 61 2.96 -10.19 12.73
N LEU A 62 2.51 -11.32 12.20
CA LEU A 62 2.03 -12.45 13.00
C LEU A 62 3.11 -12.98 13.95
N ALA A 63 4.33 -13.16 13.44
CA ALA A 63 5.45 -13.60 14.29
C ALA A 63 5.74 -12.61 15.42
N MET A 64 5.76 -11.31 15.13
CA MET A 64 5.97 -10.26 16.13
C MET A 64 4.85 -10.22 17.16
N MET A 65 3.58 -10.20 16.72
CA MET A 65 2.41 -10.15 17.60
C MET A 65 2.36 -11.36 18.54
N LYS A 66 2.58 -12.56 18.02
CA LYS A 66 2.63 -13.81 18.82
C LYS A 66 3.79 -13.79 19.81
N SER A 67 4.98 -13.33 19.41
CA SER A 67 6.16 -13.24 20.27
C SER A 67 5.92 -12.25 21.42
N VAL A 68 5.38 -11.07 21.14
CA VAL A 68 5.07 -10.07 22.18
C VAL A 68 3.99 -10.60 23.14
N ARG A 69 2.94 -11.25 22.60
CA ARG A 69 1.88 -11.83 23.42
C ARG A 69 2.38 -12.93 24.36
N ALA A 70 3.27 -13.79 23.87
CA ALA A 70 3.89 -14.84 24.71
C ALA A 70 4.77 -14.28 25.81
N LYS A 71 5.57 -13.25 25.51
CA LYS A 71 6.51 -12.66 26.46
C LYS A 71 5.85 -11.67 27.45
N TYR A 72 4.80 -10.96 27.00
CA TYR A 72 4.10 -9.92 27.76
C TYR A 72 2.58 -10.14 27.71
N PRO A 73 2.04 -11.18 28.37
CA PRO A 73 0.63 -11.59 28.21
C PRO A 73 -0.39 -10.56 28.71
N LYS A 74 0.02 -9.62 29.56
CA LYS A 74 -0.83 -8.53 30.09
C LYS A 74 -0.79 -7.26 29.24
N LEU A 75 0.16 -7.14 28.30
CA LEU A 75 0.31 -5.96 27.48
C LEU A 75 -0.79 -5.91 26.42
N THR A 76 -1.53 -4.83 26.41
CA THR A 76 -2.55 -4.57 25.38
C THR A 76 -1.89 -4.42 24.02
N GLN A 77 -2.34 -5.18 23.03
CA GLN A 77 -1.87 -5.11 21.66
C GLN A 77 -3.01 -4.72 20.72
N ILE A 78 -2.76 -3.77 19.82
CA ILE A 78 -3.76 -3.22 18.90
C ILE A 78 -3.22 -3.29 17.48
N ALA A 79 -3.95 -3.91 16.55
CA ALA A 79 -3.68 -3.85 15.12
C ALA A 79 -4.48 -2.72 14.48
N CYS A 80 -3.80 -1.82 13.75
CA CYS A 80 -4.39 -0.77 12.95
C CYS A 80 -4.18 -1.12 11.47
N PHE A 81 -5.25 -1.48 10.76
CA PHE A 81 -5.15 -2.01 9.41
C PHE A 81 -5.05 -0.91 8.35
N GLU A 82 -4.11 -1.07 7.41
CA GLU A 82 -3.93 -0.19 6.25
C GLU A 82 -5.13 -0.17 5.30
N THR A 83 -5.99 -1.20 5.37
CA THR A 83 -7.23 -1.30 4.60
C THR A 83 -8.39 -0.52 5.23
N ALA A 84 -8.24 -0.03 6.45
CA ALA A 84 -9.33 0.55 7.25
C ALA A 84 -10.02 1.75 6.57
N PHE A 85 -9.25 2.67 6.02
CA PHE A 85 -9.79 3.85 5.37
C PHE A 85 -10.65 3.54 4.14
N HIS A 86 -10.37 2.41 3.48
CA HIS A 86 -11.03 2.01 2.23
C HIS A 86 -12.32 1.20 2.44
N GLN A 87 -12.75 0.99 3.68
CA GLN A 87 -14.01 0.27 3.99
C GLN A 87 -15.26 1.01 3.49
N THR A 88 -15.15 2.30 3.19
CA THR A 88 -16.22 3.11 2.62
C THR A 88 -16.30 3.05 1.10
N MET A 89 -15.43 2.29 0.46
CA MET A 89 -15.43 2.09 -0.99
C MET A 89 -16.71 1.32 -1.40
N PRO A 90 -17.50 1.83 -2.36
CA PRO A 90 -18.69 1.14 -2.84
C PRO A 90 -18.37 -0.25 -3.42
N LEU A 91 -19.29 -1.19 -3.26
CA LEU A 91 -19.08 -2.59 -3.64
C LEU A 91 -18.73 -2.74 -5.13
N GLU A 92 -19.38 -1.99 -6.01
CA GLU A 92 -19.15 -1.98 -7.47
C GLU A 92 -17.72 -1.55 -7.85
N ARG A 93 -17.00 -0.87 -6.95
CA ARG A 93 -15.59 -0.50 -7.13
C ARG A 93 -14.64 -1.43 -6.39
N ALA A 94 -15.19 -2.25 -5.50
CA ALA A 94 -14.42 -3.19 -4.71
C ALA A 94 -14.32 -4.57 -5.36
N VAL A 95 -15.31 -4.99 -6.15
CA VAL A 95 -15.30 -6.31 -6.81
C VAL A 95 -14.46 -6.32 -8.08
N TYR A 96 -13.98 -7.51 -8.43
CA TYR A 96 -13.44 -7.84 -9.75
C TYR A 96 -14.53 -8.53 -10.59
N GLY A 97 -14.36 -8.59 -11.90
CA GLY A 97 -15.25 -9.33 -12.81
C GLY A 97 -14.99 -10.85 -12.80
N ILE A 98 -15.06 -11.44 -11.61
CA ILE A 98 -14.88 -12.88 -11.34
C ILE A 98 -16.21 -13.48 -10.84
N PRO A 99 -16.37 -14.81 -10.79
CA PRO A 99 -17.52 -15.41 -10.14
C PRO A 99 -17.71 -14.85 -8.72
N TYR A 100 -18.93 -14.40 -8.41
CA TYR A 100 -19.20 -13.69 -7.15
C TYR A 100 -18.95 -14.57 -5.92
N GLU A 101 -19.14 -15.88 -6.05
CA GLU A 101 -18.83 -16.88 -5.03
C GLU A 101 -17.37 -16.83 -4.58
N TRP A 102 -16.45 -16.42 -5.46
CA TRP A 102 -15.03 -16.27 -5.09
C TRP A 102 -14.78 -15.03 -4.22
N VAL A 103 -15.62 -14.01 -4.37
CA VAL A 103 -15.59 -12.86 -3.46
C VAL A 103 -16.00 -13.28 -2.05
N GLU A 104 -17.07 -14.09 -1.94
CA GLU A 104 -17.60 -14.56 -0.65
C GLU A 104 -16.71 -15.64 -0.02
N GLN A 105 -16.28 -16.62 -0.80
CA GLN A 105 -15.54 -17.78 -0.31
C GLN A 105 -14.06 -17.47 -0.01
N TYR A 106 -13.42 -16.68 -0.85
CA TYR A 106 -11.98 -16.42 -0.79
C TYR A 106 -11.63 -14.98 -0.42
N GLY A 107 -12.59 -14.08 -0.29
CA GLY A 107 -12.36 -12.69 -0.01
C GLY A 107 -11.63 -11.96 -1.14
N ILE A 108 -11.75 -12.42 -2.41
CA ILE A 108 -11.04 -11.82 -3.56
C ILE A 108 -11.78 -10.56 -3.99
N ARG A 109 -11.35 -9.42 -3.46
CA ARG A 109 -11.88 -8.09 -3.77
C ARG A 109 -10.78 -7.04 -3.64
N ARG A 110 -11.05 -5.82 -4.07
CA ARG A 110 -10.18 -4.68 -3.79
C ARG A 110 -10.35 -4.26 -2.34
N TYR A 111 -9.27 -4.17 -1.60
CA TYR A 111 -9.23 -3.66 -0.22
C TYR A 111 -8.66 -2.24 -0.18
N GLY A 112 -7.67 -1.94 -1.02
CA GLY A 112 -6.91 -0.70 -0.95
C GLY A 112 -5.93 -0.70 0.23
N PHE A 113 -4.85 0.07 0.10
CA PHE A 113 -3.79 0.15 1.11
C PHE A 113 -3.31 1.59 1.25
N HIS A 114 -2.28 1.84 2.04
CA HIS A 114 -1.84 3.16 2.48
C HIS A 114 -2.96 3.95 3.17
N GLY A 115 -3.89 3.23 3.82
CA GLY A 115 -5.06 3.83 4.46
C GLY A 115 -4.70 4.86 5.51
N SER A 116 -3.63 4.64 6.28
CA SER A 116 -3.12 5.61 7.24
C SER A 116 -2.71 6.93 6.58
N SER A 117 -2.03 6.85 5.43
CA SER A 117 -1.61 8.04 4.67
C SER A 117 -2.80 8.76 4.04
N HIS A 118 -3.69 8.03 3.37
CA HIS A 118 -4.84 8.63 2.69
C HIS A 118 -5.86 9.21 3.68
N SER A 119 -6.07 8.58 4.84
CA SER A 119 -6.93 9.12 5.90
C SER A 119 -6.34 10.39 6.53
N TYR A 120 -5.02 10.45 6.69
CA TYR A 120 -4.36 11.68 7.14
C TYR A 120 -4.57 12.82 6.15
N ILE A 121 -4.44 12.56 4.84
CA ILE A 121 -4.71 13.58 3.82
C ILE A 121 -6.18 14.02 3.87
N ALA A 122 -7.13 13.09 4.02
CA ALA A 122 -8.55 13.42 4.16
C ALA A 122 -8.80 14.34 5.38
N TRP A 123 -8.21 13.98 6.52
CA TRP A 123 -8.28 14.80 7.74
C TRP A 123 -7.63 16.17 7.55
N LYS A 124 -6.42 16.23 6.99
CA LYS A 124 -5.68 17.48 6.77
C LYS A 124 -6.45 18.42 5.85
N MET A 125 -7.01 17.90 4.76
CA MET A 125 -7.84 18.67 3.83
C MET A 125 -9.11 19.21 4.50
N SER A 126 -9.73 18.47 5.41
CA SER A 126 -10.89 18.94 6.16
C SER A 126 -10.56 20.13 7.07
N GLN A 127 -9.31 20.27 7.50
CA GLN A 127 -8.85 21.40 8.33
C GLN A 127 -8.42 22.61 7.50
N GLU A 128 -7.66 22.37 6.41
CA GLU A 128 -7.03 23.45 5.64
C GLU A 128 -7.87 23.93 4.45
N SER A 129 -8.70 23.06 3.90
CA SER A 129 -9.51 23.35 2.71
C SER A 129 -10.87 22.64 2.78
N PRO A 130 -11.74 22.97 3.76
CA PRO A 130 -12.99 22.24 4.00
C PRO A 130 -13.98 22.30 2.84
N GLN A 131 -13.81 23.25 1.90
CA GLN A 131 -14.58 23.35 0.66
C GLN A 131 -14.16 22.31 -0.39
N ALA A 132 -12.95 21.76 -0.32
CA ALA A 132 -12.45 20.74 -1.24
C ALA A 132 -13.01 19.36 -0.84
N ARG A 133 -14.17 19.02 -1.38
CA ARG A 133 -14.90 17.78 -1.04
C ARG A 133 -14.48 16.58 -1.89
N ARG A 134 -13.89 16.84 -3.07
CA ARG A 134 -13.45 15.84 -4.07
C ARG A 134 -11.95 15.91 -4.18
N VAL A 135 -11.26 15.03 -3.47
CA VAL A 135 -9.80 15.03 -3.34
C VAL A 135 -9.23 13.76 -3.95
N ILE A 136 -8.17 13.91 -4.74
CA ILE A 136 -7.32 12.79 -5.16
C ILE A 136 -6.04 12.84 -4.32
N SER A 137 -5.86 11.87 -3.45
CA SER A 137 -4.64 11.72 -2.65
C SER A 137 -3.68 10.77 -3.36
N ILE A 138 -2.46 11.24 -3.63
CA ILE A 138 -1.40 10.54 -4.37
C ILE A 138 -0.22 10.31 -3.44
N HIS A 139 -0.07 9.07 -2.96
CA HIS A 139 1.05 8.64 -2.14
C HIS A 139 2.13 8.04 -3.03
N LEU A 140 3.27 8.72 -3.17
CA LEU A 140 4.42 8.27 -3.95
C LEU A 140 5.62 8.05 -3.04
N GLY A 141 6.00 6.79 -2.89
CA GLY A 141 7.14 6.35 -2.08
C GLY A 141 7.78 5.11 -2.70
N GLY A 142 8.45 4.29 -1.90
CA GLY A 142 8.93 2.98 -2.34
C GLY A 142 7.80 2.04 -2.74
N SER A 143 6.61 2.26 -2.18
CA SER A 143 5.32 1.77 -2.65
C SER A 143 4.42 2.97 -2.92
N SER A 144 3.59 2.91 -3.96
CA SER A 144 2.82 4.06 -4.44
C SER A 144 1.36 3.69 -4.65
N SER A 145 0.45 4.63 -4.38
CA SER A 145 -0.98 4.46 -4.64
C SER A 145 -1.70 5.79 -4.75
N LEU A 146 -2.86 5.75 -5.39
CA LEU A 146 -3.81 6.86 -5.44
C LEU A 146 -5.10 6.46 -4.73
N CYS A 147 -5.79 7.45 -4.15
CA CYS A 147 -7.10 7.29 -3.53
C CYS A 147 -8.02 8.44 -3.94
N ALA A 148 -9.21 8.09 -4.41
CA ALA A 148 -10.30 9.05 -4.61
C ALA A 148 -11.06 9.22 -3.30
N ILE A 149 -11.14 10.45 -2.81
CA ILE A 149 -11.75 10.81 -1.53
C ILE A 149 -12.91 11.76 -1.80
N ARG A 150 -14.11 11.39 -1.35
CA ARG A 150 -15.29 12.25 -1.39
C ARG A 150 -15.81 12.48 0.02
N ASP A 151 -15.97 13.73 0.43
CA ASP A 151 -16.47 14.10 1.76
C ASP A 151 -15.70 13.40 2.90
N GLY A 152 -14.37 13.34 2.79
CA GLY A 152 -13.49 12.70 3.77
C GLY A 152 -13.48 11.16 3.75
N LYS A 153 -14.19 10.51 2.82
CA LYS A 153 -14.30 9.04 2.71
C LYS A 153 -13.63 8.53 1.43
N SER A 154 -12.92 7.42 1.54
CA SER A 154 -12.39 6.71 0.37
C SER A 154 -13.53 6.15 -0.46
N ILE A 155 -13.55 6.44 -1.76
CA ILE A 155 -14.51 5.87 -2.72
C ILE A 155 -13.86 5.01 -3.79
N ALA A 156 -12.54 5.07 -3.94
CA ALA A 156 -11.75 4.19 -4.80
C ALA A 156 -10.27 4.23 -4.39
N SER A 157 -9.56 3.16 -4.66
CA SER A 157 -8.10 3.06 -4.48
C SER A 157 -7.47 2.43 -5.71
N SER A 158 -6.27 2.83 -6.08
CA SER A 158 -5.51 2.19 -7.16
C SER A 158 -5.03 0.80 -6.78
N MET A 159 -4.75 0.53 -5.49
CA MET A 159 -4.41 -0.80 -5.02
C MET A 159 -5.65 -1.69 -4.90
N GLY A 160 -5.47 -2.97 -5.18
CA GLY A 160 -6.52 -3.98 -5.26
C GLY A 160 -6.60 -4.89 -4.04
N ALA A 161 -6.65 -6.20 -4.30
CA ALA A 161 -6.65 -7.24 -3.25
C ALA A 161 -5.32 -7.31 -2.51
N THR A 162 -4.24 -6.90 -3.16
CA THR A 162 -2.88 -6.86 -2.64
C THR A 162 -2.25 -5.49 -2.88
N PRO A 163 -1.16 -5.13 -2.18
CA PRO A 163 -0.40 -3.92 -2.47
C PRO A 163 0.52 -4.07 -3.70
N GLN A 164 0.27 -5.05 -4.58
CA GLN A 164 1.04 -5.28 -5.80
C GLN A 164 0.40 -4.66 -7.04
N SER A 165 -0.91 -4.40 -7.01
CA SER A 165 -1.68 -3.85 -8.13
C SER A 165 -1.77 -2.33 -8.10
N GLY A 166 -2.32 -1.76 -9.17
CA GLY A 166 -2.37 -0.33 -9.40
C GLY A 166 -1.20 0.16 -10.21
N ILE A 167 -0.77 1.40 -10.01
CA ILE A 167 0.45 1.90 -10.65
C ILE A 167 1.65 1.05 -10.21
N PHE A 168 2.64 0.90 -11.07
CA PHE A 168 3.85 0.18 -10.65
C PHE A 168 4.62 0.94 -9.56
N HIS A 169 5.54 0.28 -8.88
CA HIS A 169 6.29 0.83 -7.76
C HIS A 169 7.80 0.81 -8.04
N ASN A 170 8.60 0.96 -7.03
CA ASN A 170 10.05 0.91 -7.16
C ASN A 170 10.54 -0.42 -7.77
N ASN A 171 9.97 -1.55 -7.32
CA ASN A 171 10.36 -2.90 -7.75
C ASN A 171 9.17 -3.86 -7.94
N ARG A 172 7.93 -3.34 -7.97
CA ARG A 172 6.70 -4.13 -8.16
C ARG A 172 6.04 -3.76 -9.48
N VAL A 173 5.45 -4.75 -10.13
CA VAL A 173 4.95 -4.62 -11.50
C VAL A 173 3.74 -3.68 -11.64
N GLY A 174 2.91 -3.50 -10.60
CA GLY A 174 1.61 -2.84 -10.76
C GLY A 174 0.57 -3.74 -11.44
N ASP A 175 -0.36 -3.13 -12.17
CA ASP A 175 -1.36 -3.86 -12.94
C ASP A 175 -0.71 -4.61 -14.12
N LEU A 176 -1.03 -5.89 -14.25
CA LEU A 176 -0.56 -6.76 -15.30
C LEU A 176 -1.73 -7.64 -15.77
N ASP A 177 -1.80 -7.89 -17.08
CA ASP A 177 -2.73 -8.87 -17.61
C ASP A 177 -2.41 -10.26 -17.03
N VAL A 178 -3.40 -10.86 -16.36
CA VAL A 178 -3.25 -12.16 -15.67
C VAL A 178 -2.82 -13.28 -16.62
N PHE A 179 -3.15 -13.19 -17.91
CA PHE A 179 -2.76 -14.18 -18.93
C PHE A 179 -1.30 -14.11 -19.33
N CYS A 180 -0.54 -13.12 -18.85
CA CYS A 180 0.93 -13.15 -18.92
C CYS A 180 1.56 -14.14 -17.92
N LEU A 181 0.86 -14.53 -16.84
CA LEU A 181 1.41 -15.42 -15.81
C LEU A 181 1.84 -16.80 -16.32
N PRO A 182 1.07 -17.52 -17.17
CA PRO A 182 1.52 -18.80 -17.71
C PRO A 182 2.84 -18.69 -18.49
N VAL A 183 2.99 -17.64 -19.29
CA VAL A 183 4.23 -17.40 -20.06
C VAL A 183 5.41 -17.17 -19.12
N LEU A 184 5.23 -16.30 -18.12
CA LEU A 184 6.28 -16.02 -17.14
C LEU A 184 6.61 -17.23 -16.29
N ALA A 185 5.61 -18.03 -15.90
CA ALA A 185 5.83 -19.24 -15.13
C ALA A 185 6.66 -20.28 -15.92
N GLU A 186 6.40 -20.44 -17.21
CA GLU A 186 7.17 -21.31 -18.09
C GLU A 186 8.62 -20.83 -18.21
N GLN A 187 8.83 -19.53 -18.48
CA GLN A 187 10.16 -18.95 -18.68
C GLN A 187 11.01 -18.92 -17.41
N LEU A 188 10.39 -18.72 -16.26
CA LEU A 188 11.08 -18.55 -14.95
C LEU A 188 11.12 -19.85 -14.13
N GLY A 189 10.54 -20.96 -14.64
CA GLY A 189 10.56 -22.25 -13.98
C GLY A 189 9.58 -22.37 -12.81
N GLY A 190 8.38 -21.83 -12.95
CA GLY A 190 7.25 -22.03 -12.07
C GLY A 190 6.54 -20.76 -11.63
N LEU A 191 5.26 -20.90 -11.24
CA LEU A 191 4.41 -19.81 -10.82
C LEU A 191 4.98 -19.01 -9.63
N GLU A 192 5.52 -19.71 -8.64
CA GLU A 192 6.10 -19.08 -7.45
C GLU A 192 7.26 -18.14 -7.81
N LYS A 193 8.14 -18.57 -8.71
CA LYS A 193 9.26 -17.77 -9.19
C LYS A 193 8.77 -16.55 -10.00
N ALA A 194 7.75 -16.75 -10.84
CA ALA A 194 7.13 -15.66 -11.60
C ALA A 194 6.53 -14.60 -10.66
N LEU A 195 5.73 -15.02 -9.67
CA LEU A 195 5.13 -14.10 -8.67
C LEU A 195 6.21 -13.37 -7.86
N LYS A 196 7.29 -14.07 -7.48
CA LYS A 196 8.43 -13.45 -6.78
C LYS A 196 9.11 -12.40 -7.66
N ALA A 197 9.35 -12.69 -8.94
CA ALA A 197 9.95 -11.73 -9.87
C ALA A 197 9.06 -10.48 -10.05
N LEU A 198 7.75 -10.66 -10.29
CA LEU A 198 6.79 -9.57 -10.42
C LEU A 198 6.71 -8.68 -9.17
N SER A 199 6.89 -9.25 -7.99
CA SER A 199 6.84 -8.52 -6.73
C SER A 199 8.13 -7.84 -6.30
N SER A 200 9.27 -8.12 -6.97
CA SER A 200 10.59 -7.64 -6.53
C SER A 200 11.55 -7.22 -7.63
N GLN A 201 11.24 -7.49 -8.90
CA GLN A 201 12.09 -7.19 -10.05
C GLN A 201 11.38 -6.35 -11.13
N GLY A 202 10.15 -5.90 -10.85
CA GLY A 202 9.36 -5.02 -11.70
C GLY A 202 9.62 -3.55 -11.44
N GLY A 203 8.67 -2.72 -11.81
CA GLY A 203 8.66 -1.27 -11.53
C GLY A 203 9.84 -0.51 -12.12
N PHE A 204 10.31 0.51 -11.39
CA PHE A 204 11.49 1.28 -11.80
C PHE A 204 12.71 0.39 -12.05
N LEU A 205 12.98 -0.56 -11.15
CA LEU A 205 14.08 -1.52 -11.30
C LEU A 205 13.98 -2.31 -12.60
N GLY A 206 12.80 -2.87 -12.87
CA GLY A 206 12.58 -3.73 -14.06
C GLY A 206 12.64 -2.95 -15.37
N LEU A 207 12.01 -1.79 -15.42
CA LEU A 207 11.96 -0.97 -16.63
C LEU A 207 13.30 -0.31 -16.92
N SER A 208 13.92 0.34 -15.94
CA SER A 208 15.22 0.99 -16.13
C SER A 208 16.37 0.01 -16.24
N GLY A 209 16.32 -1.08 -15.46
CA GLY A 209 17.46 -1.99 -15.29
C GLY A 209 18.61 -1.41 -14.46
N ILE A 210 18.37 -0.30 -13.77
CA ILE A 210 19.39 0.46 -13.03
C ILE A 210 19.20 0.35 -11.52
N SER A 211 18.07 0.83 -11.02
CA SER A 211 17.80 0.94 -9.58
C SER A 211 16.31 0.90 -9.29
N ASN A 212 15.96 0.52 -8.08
CA ASN A 212 14.62 0.70 -7.52
C ASN A 212 14.46 2.08 -6.83
N ASP A 213 15.47 2.90 -6.81
CA ASP A 213 15.42 4.26 -6.30
C ASP A 213 15.20 5.25 -7.43
N MET A 214 14.08 5.98 -7.40
CA MET A 214 13.73 6.95 -8.42
C MET A 214 14.80 8.03 -8.61
N ARG A 215 15.57 8.37 -7.57
CA ARG A 215 16.66 9.38 -7.65
C ARG A 215 17.80 8.90 -8.55
N ASP A 216 18.12 7.61 -8.54
CA ASP A 216 19.13 7.03 -9.42
C ASP A 216 18.63 6.95 -10.85
N VAL A 217 17.35 6.57 -11.02
CA VAL A 217 16.70 6.48 -12.33
C VAL A 217 16.58 7.88 -12.96
N ASP A 218 16.20 8.90 -12.19
CA ASP A 218 16.12 10.29 -12.68
C ASP A 218 17.48 10.84 -13.07
N ARG A 219 18.54 10.53 -12.31
CA ARG A 219 19.92 10.90 -12.66
C ARG A 219 20.31 10.26 -13.98
N ALA A 220 20.11 8.97 -14.18
CA ALA A 220 20.42 8.26 -15.41
C ALA A 220 19.61 8.80 -16.61
N ALA A 221 18.34 9.13 -16.42
CA ALA A 221 17.51 9.74 -17.44
C ALA A 221 18.07 11.12 -17.88
N LYS A 222 18.53 11.96 -16.95
CA LYS A 222 19.18 13.25 -17.25
C LYS A 222 20.52 13.08 -17.97
N GLU A 223 21.18 11.95 -17.80
CA GLU A 223 22.39 11.57 -18.52
C GLU A 223 22.11 10.92 -19.88
N GLY A 224 20.83 10.78 -20.28
CA GLY A 224 20.39 10.31 -21.58
C GLY A 224 20.11 8.81 -21.65
N ASP A 225 19.94 8.12 -20.52
CA ASP A 225 19.52 6.70 -20.51
C ASP A 225 18.05 6.58 -20.90
N ARG A 226 17.80 5.97 -22.06
CA ARG A 226 16.46 5.85 -22.67
C ARG A 226 15.51 4.98 -21.87
N ARG A 227 16.01 3.95 -21.17
CA ARG A 227 15.16 3.08 -20.35
C ARG A 227 14.77 3.76 -19.05
N ALA A 228 15.66 4.57 -18.47
CA ALA A 228 15.37 5.41 -17.32
C ALA A 228 14.33 6.49 -17.67
N GLU A 229 14.47 7.16 -18.82
CA GLU A 229 13.46 8.10 -19.32
C GLU A 229 12.09 7.43 -19.52
N LEU A 230 12.07 6.24 -20.14
CA LEU A 230 10.86 5.45 -20.34
C LEU A 230 10.19 5.08 -19.00
N ALA A 231 10.98 4.64 -18.02
CA ALA A 231 10.45 4.25 -16.71
C ALA A 231 9.76 5.43 -16.00
N ILE A 232 10.38 6.63 -16.04
CA ILE A 232 9.80 7.84 -15.44
C ILE A 232 8.54 8.27 -16.20
N ALA A 233 8.58 8.24 -17.54
CA ALA A 233 7.45 8.63 -18.38
C ALA A 233 6.26 7.69 -18.17
N ALA A 234 6.49 6.38 -18.17
CA ALA A 234 5.44 5.38 -17.92
C ALA A 234 4.82 5.52 -16.52
N PHE A 235 5.62 5.79 -15.49
CA PHE A 235 5.11 6.04 -14.14
C PHE A 235 4.21 7.27 -14.07
N ALA A 236 4.62 8.36 -14.73
CA ALA A 236 3.81 9.58 -14.79
C ALA A 236 2.50 9.32 -15.56
N ASP A 237 2.54 8.59 -16.67
CA ASP A 237 1.37 8.27 -17.50
C ASP A 237 0.34 7.41 -16.74
N GLU A 238 0.77 6.40 -16.00
CA GLU A 238 -0.12 5.62 -15.13
C GLU A 238 -0.81 6.50 -14.07
N ILE A 239 -0.07 7.42 -13.45
CA ILE A 239 -0.63 8.36 -12.46
C ILE A 239 -1.68 9.24 -13.13
N VAL A 240 -1.40 9.79 -14.31
CA VAL A 240 -2.35 10.61 -15.09
C VAL A 240 -3.60 9.81 -15.43
N GLY A 241 -3.45 8.54 -15.84
CA GLY A 241 -4.57 7.65 -16.09
C GLY A 241 -5.49 7.48 -14.87
N TYR A 242 -4.91 7.22 -13.70
CA TYR A 242 -5.66 7.12 -12.44
C TYR A 242 -6.28 8.47 -12.01
N ILE A 243 -5.61 9.60 -12.20
CA ILE A 243 -6.19 10.94 -11.96
C ILE A 243 -7.44 11.13 -12.83
N GLY A 244 -7.37 10.81 -14.12
CA GLY A 244 -8.50 10.89 -15.04
C GLY A 244 -9.67 10.01 -14.60
N MET A 245 -9.42 8.74 -14.31
CA MET A 245 -10.42 7.79 -13.82
C MET A 245 -11.07 8.27 -12.50
N PHE A 246 -10.26 8.71 -11.55
CA PHE A 246 -10.76 9.15 -10.24
C PHE A 246 -11.50 10.48 -10.33
N THR A 247 -11.10 11.38 -11.23
CA THR A 247 -11.85 12.61 -11.53
C THR A 247 -13.25 12.27 -12.03
N ALA A 248 -13.37 11.28 -12.93
CA ALA A 248 -14.67 10.80 -13.41
C ALA A 248 -15.50 10.17 -12.28
N TYR A 249 -14.89 9.34 -11.43
CA TYR A 249 -15.57 8.74 -10.28
C TYR A 249 -16.06 9.78 -9.24
N LEU A 250 -15.32 10.85 -9.07
CA LEU A 250 -15.67 11.95 -8.18
C LEU A 250 -16.70 12.91 -8.79
N GLY A 251 -16.87 12.92 -10.12
CA GLY A 251 -17.65 13.92 -10.83
C GLY A 251 -16.97 15.29 -10.86
N GLY A 252 -15.65 15.30 -10.98
CA GLY A 252 -14.73 16.46 -10.90
C GLY A 252 -13.76 16.34 -9.74
N THR A 253 -12.76 17.22 -9.69
CA THR A 253 -11.70 17.21 -8.65
C THR A 253 -11.54 18.64 -8.12
N ASP A 254 -11.58 18.79 -6.79
CA ASP A 254 -11.36 20.09 -6.13
C ASP A 254 -9.89 20.25 -5.73
N ALA A 255 -9.20 19.16 -5.41
CA ALA A 255 -7.79 19.16 -5.04
C ALA A 255 -7.09 17.84 -5.40
N ILE A 256 -5.81 17.95 -5.80
CA ILE A 256 -4.87 16.83 -5.94
C ILE A 256 -3.77 17.05 -4.91
N VAL A 257 -3.53 16.05 -4.05
CA VAL A 257 -2.59 16.15 -2.94
C VAL A 257 -1.53 15.07 -3.04
N PHE A 258 -0.27 15.50 -3.20
CA PHE A 258 0.88 14.62 -3.21
C PHE A 258 1.43 14.39 -1.80
N THR A 259 1.77 13.14 -1.49
CA THR A 259 2.40 12.71 -0.24
C THR A 259 3.38 11.57 -0.49
N GLY A 260 4.06 11.10 0.56
CA GLY A 260 5.15 10.14 0.42
C GLY A 260 6.46 10.81 0.00
N GLY A 261 7.56 10.07 0.09
CA GLY A 261 8.91 10.62 -0.12
C GLY A 261 9.14 11.23 -1.50
N ILE A 262 8.70 10.54 -2.56
CA ILE A 262 8.76 11.05 -3.95
C ILE A 262 7.77 12.20 -4.10
N GLY A 263 6.52 12.01 -3.68
CA GLY A 263 5.47 13.01 -3.83
C GLY A 263 5.78 14.35 -3.16
N LEU A 264 6.47 14.36 -2.03
CA LEU A 264 6.87 15.57 -1.32
C LEU A 264 8.12 16.23 -1.91
N ASN A 265 9.16 15.44 -2.21
CA ASN A 265 10.49 15.97 -2.46
C ASN A 265 10.80 16.18 -3.94
N ASP A 266 10.07 15.55 -4.87
CA ASP A 266 10.33 15.69 -6.30
C ASP A 266 9.35 16.67 -6.96
N ALA A 267 9.70 17.96 -6.88
CA ALA A 267 8.91 19.01 -7.50
C ALA A 267 8.91 18.93 -9.03
N ALA A 268 10.02 18.50 -9.63
CA ALA A 268 10.13 18.35 -11.08
C ALA A 268 9.21 17.25 -11.61
N PHE A 269 9.13 16.13 -10.89
CA PHE A 269 8.21 15.04 -11.23
C PHE A 269 6.74 15.48 -11.14
N ARG A 270 6.37 16.26 -10.11
CA ARG A 270 4.98 16.76 -9.99
C ARG A 270 4.55 17.73 -11.09
N GLN A 271 5.48 18.32 -11.82
CA GLN A 271 5.23 19.23 -12.95
C GLN A 271 5.06 18.51 -14.30
N ARG A 272 5.38 17.23 -14.36
CA ARG A 272 5.12 16.39 -15.55
C ARG A 272 3.65 16.06 -15.66
#